data_261078b41fb428a96d5bffbb9ac78b57
#
_entry.id   261078b41fb428a96d5bffbb9ac78b57
#
_cell.length_a   1.000
_cell.length_b   1.000
_cell.length_c   1.000
_cell.angle_alpha   90.00
_cell.angle_beta   90.00
_cell.angle_gamma   90.00
#
_symmetry.space_group_name_H-M   'P 1'
#
loop_
_entity.id
_entity.type
_entity.pdbx_description
1 polymer ?
#
loop_
_entity_poly.entity_id
_entity_poly.type
_entity_poly.pdbx_seq_one_letter_code
_entity_poly.pdbx_strand_id
1 'polypeptide(L)'
;MFGKTPPDLDLFPTSGSSTGQLDFKNNHNHFGAGDIPFKTTNTKAGYENVDYTTVNAATPFYHIPFQLGAIGIFHSVPDSAGKKVDLDGCTLAKIFSRQIKFWDHADIKALNPTLNIPANTPIKVATRTAGSSSTSLTTAYLDLMAGASSTECANTWTLGSGSTITWPADVDKVEGSSGMSGFLAANEWSIGYVDAGHGHEKGLKEVEL
;
A
#
# COMPACT_ATOMS: atom_id res chain seq x y z
N MET A 1 -16.38 -6.27 43.05
CA MET A 1 -16.03 -7.69 42.84
C MET A 1 -16.12 -7.97 41.33
N PHE A 2 -15.00 -7.93 40.64
CA PHE A 2 -14.94 -8.19 39.20
C PHE A 2 -14.45 -9.63 39.01
N GLY A 3 -15.37 -10.58 39.15
CA GLY A 3 -15.10 -11.98 38.90
C GLY A 3 -15.63 -12.41 37.54
N LYS A 4 -15.21 -11.74 36.46
CA LYS A 4 -15.35 -12.28 35.11
C LYS A 4 -13.96 -12.61 34.62
N THR A 5 -13.74 -13.88 34.29
CA THR A 5 -12.63 -14.30 33.43
C THR A 5 -12.59 -13.37 32.24
N PRO A 6 -11.43 -12.76 31.91
CA PRO A 6 -11.34 -12.00 30.67
C PRO A 6 -11.83 -12.89 29.53
N PRO A 7 -12.61 -12.38 28.58
CA PRO A 7 -12.97 -13.16 27.40
C PRO A 7 -11.68 -13.63 26.74
N ASP A 8 -11.64 -14.91 26.35
CA ASP A 8 -10.56 -15.41 25.49
C ASP A 8 -10.53 -14.53 24.26
N LEU A 9 -9.42 -13.80 24.10
CA LEU A 9 -9.16 -13.05 22.88
C LEU A 9 -8.67 -14.06 21.87
N ASP A 10 -9.57 -14.56 21.03
CA ASP A 10 -9.19 -15.32 19.86
C ASP A 10 -8.25 -14.48 19.01
N LEU A 11 -7.19 -15.10 18.49
CA LEU A 11 -6.23 -14.47 17.63
C LEU A 11 -6.96 -13.85 16.44
N PHE A 12 -6.89 -12.54 16.32
CA PHE A 12 -7.46 -11.81 15.20
C PHE A 12 -6.82 -12.31 13.89
N PRO A 13 -7.58 -12.82 12.93
CA PRO A 13 -7.00 -13.25 11.68
C PRO A 13 -6.32 -12.06 11.00
N THR A 14 -5.11 -12.26 10.52
CA THR A 14 -4.36 -11.24 9.76
C THR A 14 -5.00 -11.05 8.38
N SER A 15 -6.14 -10.37 8.37
CA SER A 15 -6.84 -9.97 7.16
C SER A 15 -6.49 -8.52 6.81
N GLY A 16 -6.68 -8.11 5.56
CA GLY A 16 -6.54 -6.70 5.19
C GLY A 16 -7.62 -5.82 5.83
N SER A 17 -7.40 -4.51 5.88
CA SER A 17 -8.31 -3.53 6.51
C SER A 17 -9.75 -3.63 5.99
N SER A 18 -9.97 -3.93 4.72
CA SER A 18 -11.31 -4.13 4.14
C SER A 18 -12.05 -5.30 4.78
N THR A 19 -11.38 -6.42 4.97
CA THR A 19 -11.98 -7.61 5.60
C THR A 19 -12.27 -7.33 7.06
N GLY A 20 -11.35 -6.69 7.79
CA GLY A 20 -11.56 -6.30 9.20
C GLY A 20 -12.78 -5.39 9.38
N GLN A 21 -12.99 -4.43 8.47
CA GLN A 21 -14.19 -3.58 8.50
C GLN A 21 -15.48 -4.35 8.20
N LEU A 22 -15.44 -5.29 7.25
CA LEU A 22 -16.61 -6.13 6.94
C LEU A 22 -16.96 -7.06 8.12
N ASP A 23 -15.99 -7.68 8.76
CA ASP A 23 -16.20 -8.54 9.91
C ASP A 23 -16.82 -7.77 11.08
N PHE A 24 -16.31 -6.57 11.35
CA PHE A 24 -16.90 -5.69 12.36
C PHE A 24 -18.35 -5.30 12.01
N LYS A 25 -18.60 -4.87 10.77
CA LYS A 25 -19.94 -4.54 10.28
C LYS A 25 -20.94 -5.70 10.44
N ASN A 26 -20.46 -6.92 10.19
CA ASN A 26 -21.29 -8.12 10.26
C ASN A 26 -21.39 -8.71 11.67
N ASN A 27 -20.90 -7.99 12.69
CA ASN A 27 -20.87 -8.43 14.10
C ASN A 27 -20.11 -9.75 14.33
N HIS A 28 -19.13 -10.07 13.48
CA HIS A 28 -18.24 -11.19 13.73
C HIS A 28 -17.24 -10.88 14.86
N ASN A 29 -16.91 -9.59 15.05
CA ASN A 29 -15.98 -9.10 16.04
C ASN A 29 -16.59 -7.99 16.89
N HIS A 30 -16.23 -7.91 18.18
CA HIS A 30 -16.66 -6.85 19.08
C HIS A 30 -15.85 -5.55 18.90
N PHE A 31 -14.66 -5.64 18.37
CA PHE A 31 -13.82 -4.51 17.96
C PHE A 31 -13.01 -4.92 16.74
N GLY A 32 -12.57 -3.94 15.98
CA GLY A 32 -11.68 -4.12 14.83
C GLY A 32 -10.54 -3.10 14.88
N ALA A 33 -9.40 -3.45 14.30
CA ALA A 33 -8.29 -2.54 14.08
C ALA A 33 -8.05 -2.40 12.57
N GLY A 34 -7.67 -1.22 12.13
CA GLY A 34 -7.35 -0.94 10.73
C GLY A 34 -6.68 0.42 10.60
N ASP A 35 -5.98 0.64 9.51
CA ASP A 35 -5.21 1.88 9.29
C ASP A 35 -6.05 2.96 8.59
N ILE A 36 -7.24 2.63 8.12
CA ILE A 36 -8.17 3.57 7.49
C ILE A 36 -9.53 3.52 8.18
N PRO A 37 -10.17 4.68 8.39
CA PRO A 37 -11.51 4.72 8.99
C PRO A 37 -12.57 4.17 8.03
N PHE A 38 -13.76 3.91 8.56
CA PHE A 38 -14.93 3.68 7.71
C PHE A 38 -15.21 4.91 6.84
N LYS A 39 -15.65 4.65 5.62
CA LYS A 39 -16.04 5.69 4.68
C LYS A 39 -17.24 6.49 5.20
N THR A 40 -17.19 7.80 5.04
CA THR A 40 -18.36 8.66 5.19
C THR A 40 -18.96 9.02 3.83
N THR A 41 -20.23 9.37 3.75
CA THR A 41 -21.00 9.59 2.51
C THR A 41 -20.37 10.59 1.51
N ASN A 42 -19.46 11.44 1.95
CA ASN A 42 -18.81 12.46 1.13
C ASN A 42 -17.33 12.21 0.91
N THR A 43 -16.85 11.00 1.10
CA THR A 43 -15.43 10.74 1.04
C THR A 43 -14.96 10.42 -0.35
N LYS A 44 -13.71 10.80 -0.57
CA LYS A 44 -12.93 10.50 -1.76
C LYS A 44 -13.05 9.03 -2.14
N ALA A 45 -13.11 8.77 -3.44
CA ALA A 45 -12.91 7.43 -3.98
C ALA A 45 -11.67 6.81 -3.32
N GLY A 46 -11.77 5.58 -2.86
CA GLY A 46 -10.62 4.88 -2.33
C GLY A 46 -10.70 4.40 -0.88
N TYR A 47 -11.63 4.89 -0.11
CA TYR A 47 -11.94 4.29 1.18
C TYR A 47 -12.93 3.13 1.02
N GLU A 48 -12.99 2.27 2.03
CA GLU A 48 -13.72 1.01 1.95
C GLU A 48 -15.21 1.16 1.62
N ASN A 49 -15.80 0.13 1.05
CA ASN A 49 -17.20 0.09 0.64
C ASN A 49 -18.20 0.08 1.81
N VAL A 50 -17.73 0.25 3.03
CA VAL A 50 -18.57 0.28 4.23
C VAL A 50 -18.78 1.71 4.66
N ASP A 51 -20.00 2.21 4.48
CA ASP A 51 -20.38 3.56 4.87
C ASP A 51 -20.57 3.64 6.40
N TYR A 52 -19.78 4.52 7.05
CA TYR A 52 -19.85 4.77 8.49
C TYR A 52 -21.27 5.15 8.92
N THR A 53 -21.95 6.02 8.18
CA THR A 53 -23.26 6.53 8.54
C THR A 53 -24.29 5.39 8.63
N THR A 54 -24.27 4.50 7.64
CA THR A 54 -25.18 3.34 7.60
C THR A 54 -24.90 2.35 8.73
N VAL A 55 -23.63 2.02 8.95
CA VAL A 55 -23.24 1.07 10.00
C VAL A 55 -23.49 1.64 11.38
N ASN A 56 -23.13 2.90 11.61
CA ASN A 56 -23.30 3.57 12.91
C ASN A 56 -24.78 3.83 13.25
N ALA A 57 -25.65 4.02 12.26
CA ALA A 57 -27.08 4.15 12.50
C ALA A 57 -27.71 2.85 13.04
N ALA A 58 -27.19 1.69 12.61
CA ALA A 58 -27.69 0.39 13.07
C ALA A 58 -27.10 0.00 14.45
N THR A 59 -25.83 0.26 14.67
CA THR A 59 -25.11 -0.07 15.92
C THR A 59 -24.06 1.02 16.16
N PRO A 60 -24.31 1.98 17.08
CA PRO A 60 -23.37 3.05 17.34
C PRO A 60 -21.99 2.53 17.76
N PHE A 61 -20.95 3.07 17.15
CA PHE A 61 -19.56 2.74 17.50
C PHE A 61 -18.66 3.97 17.29
N TYR A 62 -17.41 3.87 17.76
CA TYR A 62 -16.45 4.97 17.71
C TYR A 62 -15.15 4.51 17.05
N HIS A 63 -14.52 5.42 16.32
CA HIS A 63 -13.13 5.29 15.92
C HIS A 63 -12.23 5.84 17.02
N ILE A 64 -11.26 5.05 17.44
CA ILE A 64 -10.29 5.44 18.47
C ILE A 64 -8.90 5.40 17.83
N PRO A 65 -8.33 6.56 17.44
CA PRO A 65 -6.94 6.60 16.97
C PRO A 65 -5.99 6.24 18.13
N PHE A 66 -5.09 5.28 17.90
CA PHE A 66 -4.15 4.85 18.95
C PHE A 66 -2.70 4.74 18.45
N GLN A 67 -2.50 4.72 17.12
CA GLN A 67 -1.17 4.65 16.52
C GLN A 67 -1.17 5.35 15.17
N LEU A 68 -0.04 5.94 14.82
CA LEU A 68 0.24 6.47 13.48
C LEU A 68 1.25 5.54 12.80
N GLY A 69 0.94 5.12 11.58
CA GLY A 69 1.84 4.33 10.73
C GLY A 69 2.14 5.06 9.42
N ALA A 70 3.19 4.65 8.76
CA ALA A 70 3.55 5.11 7.42
C ALA A 70 3.62 3.92 6.46
N ILE A 71 3.35 4.18 5.18
CA ILE A 71 3.58 3.21 4.11
C ILE A 71 4.88 3.60 3.41
N GLY A 72 5.78 2.65 3.30
CA GLY A 72 7.02 2.79 2.53
C GLY A 72 6.92 2.10 1.17
N ILE A 73 7.66 2.62 0.21
CA ILE A 73 7.92 1.97 -1.07
C ILE A 73 9.25 1.23 -0.94
N PHE A 74 9.24 -0.06 -1.17
CA PHE A 74 10.42 -0.91 -1.00
C PHE A 74 10.82 -1.56 -2.31
N HIS A 75 12.13 -1.83 -2.45
CA HIS A 75 12.72 -2.41 -3.64
C HIS A 75 13.74 -3.51 -3.31
N SER A 76 14.06 -4.31 -4.31
CA SER A 76 15.11 -5.32 -4.24
C SER A 76 16.16 -5.14 -5.36
N VAL A 77 16.46 -3.88 -5.70
CA VAL A 77 17.58 -3.59 -6.61
C VAL A 77 18.85 -4.15 -6.00
N PRO A 78 19.55 -5.10 -6.68
CA PRO A 78 20.84 -5.61 -6.23
C PRO A 78 21.82 -4.47 -6.07
N ASP A 79 22.99 -4.58 -5.86
CA ASP A 79 24.08 -3.60 -5.92
C ASP A 79 23.77 -2.14 -5.47
N SER A 80 22.63 -1.93 -4.78
CA SER A 80 22.37 -0.67 -4.10
C SER A 80 23.11 -0.58 -2.75
N ALA A 81 24.12 -1.43 -2.52
CA ALA A 81 24.83 -1.53 -1.27
C ALA A 81 25.41 -0.16 -0.86
N GLY A 82 24.85 0.40 0.19
CA GLY A 82 25.19 1.74 0.68
C GLY A 82 24.67 2.90 -0.17
N LYS A 83 23.90 2.65 -1.22
CA LYS A 83 23.21 3.66 -2.03
C LYS A 83 21.71 3.48 -1.89
N LYS A 84 21.00 4.57 -1.85
CA LYS A 84 19.54 4.57 -1.90
C LYS A 84 19.09 4.55 -3.36
N VAL A 85 17.87 4.11 -3.59
CA VAL A 85 17.17 4.26 -4.88
C VAL A 85 16.24 5.45 -4.73
N ASP A 86 16.51 6.51 -5.48
CA ASP A 86 15.73 7.72 -5.48
C ASP A 86 14.67 7.66 -6.58
N LEU A 87 13.42 7.90 -6.23
CA LEU A 87 12.32 8.02 -7.19
C LEU A 87 11.44 9.20 -6.77
N ASP A 88 10.87 9.87 -7.74
CA ASP A 88 9.82 10.86 -7.50
C ASP A 88 8.42 10.28 -7.71
N GLY A 89 7.39 11.02 -7.28
CA GLY A 89 6.01 10.58 -7.42
C GLY A 89 5.57 10.35 -8.86
N CYS A 90 6.12 11.10 -9.81
CA CYS A 90 5.86 10.95 -11.24
C CYS A 90 6.44 9.65 -11.79
N THR A 91 7.68 9.35 -11.45
CA THR A 91 8.35 8.11 -11.85
C THR A 91 7.69 6.90 -11.23
N LEU A 92 7.33 6.97 -9.94
CA LEU A 92 6.55 5.93 -9.28
C LEU A 92 5.20 5.67 -9.96
N ALA A 93 4.46 6.72 -10.29
CA ALA A 93 3.19 6.60 -11.01
C ALA A 93 3.37 5.87 -12.35
N LYS A 94 4.41 6.22 -13.10
CA LYS A 94 4.75 5.55 -14.36
C LYS A 94 5.14 4.07 -14.15
N ILE A 95 5.87 3.75 -13.09
CA ILE A 95 6.24 2.38 -12.76
C ILE A 95 4.99 1.55 -12.40
N PHE A 96 4.19 2.01 -11.45
CA PHE A 96 3.01 1.28 -11.00
C PHE A 96 1.88 1.20 -12.04
N SER A 97 1.79 2.18 -12.96
CA SER A 97 0.89 2.13 -14.12
C SER A 97 1.48 1.38 -15.32
N ARG A 98 2.70 0.84 -15.19
CA ARG A 98 3.43 0.08 -16.23
C ARG A 98 3.76 0.88 -17.48
N GLN A 99 3.82 2.19 -17.42
CA GLN A 99 4.38 3.06 -18.45
C GLN A 99 5.91 2.92 -18.50
N ILE A 100 6.56 2.81 -17.33
CA ILE A 100 7.97 2.42 -17.19
C ILE A 100 8.02 0.94 -16.78
N LYS A 101 8.70 0.12 -17.58
CA LYS A 101 8.80 -1.33 -17.39
C LYS A 101 10.21 -1.82 -17.09
N PHE A 102 11.21 -0.96 -17.24
CA PHE A 102 12.63 -1.32 -17.08
C PHE A 102 13.32 -0.33 -16.16
N TRP A 103 14.19 -0.86 -15.29
CA TRP A 103 14.96 -0.06 -14.35
C TRP A 103 15.96 0.88 -15.03
N ASP A 104 16.43 0.54 -16.22
CA ASP A 104 17.35 1.37 -17.02
C ASP A 104 16.66 2.49 -17.82
N HIS A 105 15.37 2.77 -17.54
CA HIS A 105 14.66 3.91 -18.14
C HIS A 105 15.33 5.25 -17.82
N ALA A 106 15.28 6.18 -18.75
CA ALA A 106 15.95 7.48 -18.64
C ALA A 106 15.54 8.25 -17.37
N ASP A 107 14.26 8.26 -17.02
CA ASP A 107 13.75 8.97 -15.84
C ASP A 107 14.38 8.39 -14.55
N ILE A 108 14.47 7.05 -14.44
CA ILE A 108 15.08 6.39 -13.26
C ILE A 108 16.59 6.67 -13.22
N LYS A 109 17.28 6.59 -14.35
CA LYS A 109 18.72 6.87 -14.42
C LYS A 109 19.05 8.32 -14.07
N ALA A 110 18.20 9.26 -14.45
CA ALA A 110 18.41 10.67 -14.12
C ALA A 110 18.39 10.92 -12.61
N LEU A 111 17.50 10.24 -11.89
CA LEU A 111 17.43 10.29 -10.41
C LEU A 111 18.56 9.48 -9.75
N ASN A 112 19.08 8.46 -10.42
CA ASN A 112 20.04 7.50 -9.89
C ASN A 112 21.34 7.40 -10.72
N PRO A 113 22.10 8.47 -10.92
CA PRO A 113 23.24 8.48 -11.83
C PRO A 113 24.40 7.58 -11.39
N THR A 114 24.41 7.13 -10.15
CA THR A 114 25.47 6.30 -9.58
C THR A 114 25.10 4.83 -9.45
N LEU A 115 23.86 4.45 -9.75
CA LEU A 115 23.44 3.05 -9.74
C LEU A 115 23.87 2.35 -11.02
N ASN A 116 24.44 1.17 -10.87
CA ASN A 116 24.79 0.31 -12.01
C ASN A 116 23.60 -0.58 -12.36
N ILE A 117 22.77 -0.12 -13.29
CA ILE A 117 21.58 -0.85 -13.75
C ILE A 117 21.90 -1.45 -15.13
N PRO A 118 21.89 -2.80 -15.26
CA PRO A 118 22.10 -3.45 -16.54
C PRO A 118 21.00 -3.03 -17.56
N ALA A 119 21.35 -3.02 -18.83
CA ALA A 119 20.40 -2.69 -19.88
C ALA A 119 19.25 -3.71 -19.96
N ASN A 120 18.05 -3.24 -20.23
CA ASN A 120 16.82 -4.03 -20.33
C ASN A 120 16.50 -4.84 -19.05
N THR A 121 16.79 -4.29 -17.89
CA THR A 121 16.44 -4.91 -16.60
C THR A 121 14.96 -4.68 -16.28
N PRO A 122 14.10 -5.70 -16.31
CA PRO A 122 12.67 -5.52 -16.10
C PRO A 122 12.35 -5.20 -14.64
N ILE A 123 11.36 -4.34 -14.44
CA ILE A 123 10.79 -4.04 -13.12
C ILE A 123 9.70 -5.07 -12.81
N LYS A 124 9.85 -5.83 -11.73
CA LYS A 124 8.78 -6.68 -11.19
C LYS A 124 7.98 -5.86 -10.17
N VAL A 125 6.77 -5.48 -10.53
CA VAL A 125 5.90 -4.68 -9.65
C VAL A 125 4.98 -5.60 -8.87
N ALA A 126 5.04 -5.54 -7.54
CA ALA A 126 4.15 -6.28 -6.66
C ALA A 126 3.02 -5.38 -6.12
N THR A 127 1.80 -5.91 -6.12
CA THR A 127 0.60 -5.24 -5.61
C THR A 127 -0.22 -6.19 -4.74
N ARG A 128 -1.13 -5.66 -3.93
CA ARG A 128 -1.95 -6.46 -3.02
C ARG A 128 -3.12 -7.11 -3.75
N THR A 129 -3.39 -8.38 -3.46
CA THR A 129 -4.54 -9.14 -3.98
C THR A 129 -5.84 -8.66 -3.36
N ALA A 130 -5.91 -8.61 -2.03
CA ALA A 130 -7.08 -8.16 -1.28
C ALA A 130 -7.03 -6.66 -0.99
N GLY A 131 -8.17 -6.08 -0.64
CA GLY A 131 -8.28 -4.70 -0.21
C GLY A 131 -7.37 -4.38 0.98
N SER A 132 -6.57 -3.32 0.87
CA SER A 132 -5.49 -3.00 1.79
C SER A 132 -5.38 -1.49 2.02
N SER A 133 -5.15 -1.10 3.28
CA SER A 133 -4.79 0.27 3.64
C SER A 133 -3.51 0.73 2.94
N SER A 134 -2.52 -0.15 2.82
CA SER A 134 -1.28 0.16 2.10
C SER A 134 -1.56 0.51 0.64
N THR A 135 -2.45 -0.23 -0.04
CA THR A 135 -2.90 0.11 -1.41
C THR A 135 -3.61 1.46 -1.43
N SER A 136 -4.54 1.70 -0.48
CA SER A 136 -5.30 2.94 -0.41
C SER A 136 -4.40 4.17 -0.26
N LEU A 137 -3.45 4.13 0.65
CA LEU A 137 -2.53 5.25 0.92
C LEU A 137 -1.53 5.45 -0.22
N THR A 138 -0.95 4.38 -0.75
CA THR A 138 -0.05 4.45 -1.91
C THR A 138 -0.75 5.03 -3.12
N THR A 139 -1.95 4.55 -3.46
CA THR A 139 -2.68 5.05 -4.63
C THR A 139 -3.20 6.48 -4.44
N ALA A 140 -3.54 6.87 -3.21
CA ALA A 140 -3.87 8.27 -2.89
C ALA A 140 -2.67 9.20 -3.07
N TYR A 141 -1.47 8.76 -2.67
CA TYR A 141 -0.23 9.50 -2.92
C TYR A 141 0.05 9.63 -4.43
N LEU A 142 -0.06 8.54 -5.20
CA LEU A 142 0.15 8.58 -6.65
C LEU A 142 -0.87 9.47 -7.37
N ASP A 143 -2.12 9.47 -6.92
CA ASP A 143 -3.17 10.35 -7.46
C ASP A 143 -2.89 11.83 -7.12
N LEU A 144 -2.38 12.10 -5.92
CA LEU A 144 -1.96 13.45 -5.53
C LEU A 144 -0.79 13.95 -6.38
N MET A 145 0.22 13.11 -6.57
CA MET A 145 1.47 13.49 -7.24
C MET A 145 1.36 13.51 -8.76
N ALA A 146 0.55 12.65 -9.34
CA ALA A 146 0.54 12.40 -10.79
C ALA A 146 -0.88 12.27 -11.41
N GLY A 147 -1.93 12.47 -10.62
CA GLY A 147 -3.32 12.47 -11.09
C GLY A 147 -3.69 13.73 -11.87
N ALA A 148 -4.97 13.90 -12.17
CA ALA A 148 -5.46 14.99 -13.02
C ALA A 148 -5.18 16.40 -12.45
N SER A 149 -5.09 16.54 -11.13
CA SER A 149 -4.83 17.82 -10.45
C SER A 149 -3.35 18.08 -10.14
N SER A 150 -2.45 17.20 -10.55
CA SER A 150 -1.02 17.37 -10.33
C SER A 150 -0.48 18.56 -11.15
N THR A 151 0.44 19.30 -10.57
CA THR A 151 1.16 20.40 -11.24
C THR A 151 2.42 19.94 -11.96
N GLU A 152 2.95 18.76 -11.62
CA GLU A 152 4.23 18.26 -12.13
C GLU A 152 4.05 17.31 -13.33
N CYS A 153 3.17 16.33 -13.17
CA CYS A 153 2.96 15.30 -14.20
C CYS A 153 1.48 14.89 -14.31
N ALA A 154 0.61 15.88 -14.49
CA ALA A 154 -0.83 15.67 -14.60
C ALA A 154 -1.20 14.54 -15.56
N ASN A 155 -2.22 13.76 -15.16
CA ASN A 155 -2.75 12.64 -15.95
C ASN A 155 -1.76 11.48 -16.22
N THR A 156 -0.64 11.43 -15.53
CA THR A 156 0.26 10.27 -15.56
C THR A 156 -0.31 9.09 -14.79
N TRP A 157 -0.98 9.37 -13.66
CA TRP A 157 -1.73 8.38 -12.89
C TRP A 157 -3.21 8.47 -13.23
N THR A 158 -3.78 7.41 -13.79
CA THR A 158 -5.19 7.34 -14.22
C THR A 158 -5.95 6.14 -13.64
N LEU A 159 -5.31 5.39 -12.75
CA LEU A 159 -5.89 4.17 -12.17
C LEU A 159 -6.81 4.47 -10.95
N GLY A 160 -6.87 5.74 -10.54
CA GLY A 160 -7.64 6.15 -9.36
C GLY A 160 -6.98 5.77 -8.04
N SER A 161 -7.70 5.92 -6.94
CA SER A 161 -7.23 5.60 -5.61
C SER A 161 -8.23 4.75 -4.84
N GLY A 162 -7.72 3.84 -3.98
CA GLY A 162 -8.56 2.96 -3.18
C GLY A 162 -7.81 1.80 -2.56
N SER A 163 -8.47 1.13 -1.61
CA SER A 163 -7.95 -0.09 -1.02
C SER A 163 -7.86 -1.24 -2.03
N THR A 164 -8.70 -1.16 -3.07
CA THR A 164 -8.74 -2.08 -4.20
C THR A 164 -8.91 -1.28 -5.48
N ILE A 165 -7.96 -1.37 -6.40
CA ILE A 165 -8.03 -0.77 -7.73
C ILE A 165 -7.78 -1.82 -8.80
N THR A 166 -8.08 -1.49 -10.05
CA THR A 166 -7.74 -2.35 -11.18
C THR A 166 -6.30 -2.09 -11.60
N TRP A 167 -5.40 -2.97 -11.20
CA TRP A 167 -4.00 -2.91 -11.58
C TRP A 167 -3.78 -3.41 -13.02
N PRO A 168 -2.72 -2.96 -13.72
CA PRO A 168 -2.32 -3.54 -14.99
C PRO A 168 -2.12 -5.06 -14.90
N ALA A 169 -2.31 -5.77 -16.01
CA ALA A 169 -2.27 -7.22 -16.03
C ALA A 169 -0.87 -7.82 -15.80
N ASP A 170 0.17 -7.02 -16.02
CA ASP A 170 1.57 -7.43 -15.93
C ASP A 170 2.23 -7.04 -14.59
N VAL A 171 1.46 -7.04 -13.50
CA VAL A 171 1.95 -6.91 -12.14
C VAL A 171 1.72 -8.18 -11.34
N ASP A 172 2.62 -8.47 -10.40
CA ASP A 172 2.49 -9.59 -9.49
C ASP A 172 1.50 -9.24 -8.35
N LYS A 173 0.65 -10.20 -7.99
CA LYS A 173 -0.33 -10.03 -6.91
C LYS A 173 0.05 -10.88 -5.72
N VAL A 174 0.15 -10.25 -4.55
CA VAL A 174 0.60 -10.90 -3.32
C VAL A 174 -0.39 -10.70 -2.18
N GLU A 175 -0.45 -11.69 -1.28
CA GLU A 175 -1.38 -11.68 -0.16
C GLU A 175 -0.71 -11.12 1.10
N GLY A 176 -1.35 -10.13 1.72
CA GLY A 176 -0.91 -9.54 2.98
C GLY A 176 0.45 -8.82 2.94
N SER A 177 0.86 -8.30 4.07
CA SER A 177 2.18 -7.66 4.23
C SER A 177 3.32 -8.67 4.17
N SER A 178 3.10 -9.87 4.71
CA SER A 178 4.08 -10.96 4.64
C SER A 178 4.31 -11.47 3.22
N GLY A 179 3.25 -11.56 2.40
CA GLY A 179 3.38 -11.88 0.99
C GLY A 179 4.15 -10.83 0.22
N MET A 180 3.91 -9.54 0.51
CA MET A 180 4.66 -8.44 -0.12
C MET A 180 6.15 -8.48 0.25
N SER A 181 6.47 -8.56 1.54
CA SER A 181 7.87 -8.63 1.98
C SER A 181 8.57 -9.89 1.49
N GLY A 182 7.88 -11.04 1.47
CA GLY A 182 8.42 -12.29 0.93
C GLY A 182 8.70 -12.20 -0.56
N PHE A 183 7.80 -11.58 -1.34
CA PHE A 183 8.01 -11.37 -2.78
C PHE A 183 9.24 -10.49 -3.04
N LEU A 184 9.33 -9.34 -2.35
CA LEU A 184 10.45 -8.42 -2.50
C LEU A 184 11.78 -9.07 -2.11
N ALA A 185 11.81 -9.87 -1.06
CA ALA A 185 13.01 -10.57 -0.62
C ALA A 185 13.47 -11.69 -1.60
N ALA A 186 12.51 -12.34 -2.27
CA ALA A 186 12.77 -13.46 -3.16
C ALA A 186 13.03 -13.06 -4.62
N ASN A 187 12.66 -11.84 -5.01
CA ASN A 187 12.70 -11.40 -6.41
C ASN A 187 13.57 -10.17 -6.57
N GLU A 188 14.78 -10.34 -7.05
CA GLU A 188 15.60 -9.20 -7.45
C GLU A 188 14.90 -8.33 -8.50
N TRP A 189 15.21 -7.03 -8.49
CA TRP A 189 14.66 -6.01 -9.39
C TRP A 189 13.16 -5.80 -9.22
N SER A 190 12.64 -6.12 -8.04
CA SER A 190 11.23 -5.87 -7.70
C SER A 190 11.03 -4.55 -6.97
N ILE A 191 9.77 -4.07 -6.99
CA ILE A 191 9.29 -2.91 -6.25
C ILE A 191 7.87 -3.17 -5.76
N GLY A 192 7.54 -2.67 -4.58
CA GLY A 192 6.22 -2.81 -3.98
C GLY A 192 6.07 -1.86 -2.79
N TYR A 193 4.95 -1.95 -2.11
CA TYR A 193 4.62 -1.09 -0.98
C TYR A 193 4.11 -1.90 0.21
N VAL A 194 4.52 -1.52 1.40
CA VAL A 194 4.08 -2.15 2.65
C VAL A 194 4.21 -1.16 3.81
N ASP A 195 3.61 -1.46 4.95
CA ASP A 195 3.85 -0.71 6.18
C ASP A 195 5.36 -0.56 6.43
N ALA A 196 5.80 0.68 6.69
CA ALA A 196 7.21 1.00 6.79
C ALA A 196 7.89 0.24 7.94
N GLY A 197 7.23 0.14 9.09
CA GLY A 197 7.75 -0.61 10.23
C GLY A 197 7.96 -2.08 9.89
N HIS A 198 6.98 -2.71 9.21
CA HIS A 198 7.10 -4.09 8.75
C HIS A 198 8.22 -4.26 7.71
N GLY A 199 8.32 -3.33 6.74
CA GLY A 199 9.38 -3.39 5.74
C GLY A 199 10.78 -3.31 6.34
N HIS A 200 10.99 -2.39 7.27
CA HIS A 200 12.26 -2.24 7.99
C HIS A 200 12.58 -3.45 8.89
N GLU A 201 11.57 -4.00 9.60
CA GLU A 201 11.73 -5.22 10.39
C GLU A 201 12.21 -6.40 9.54
N LYS A 202 11.75 -6.49 8.29
CA LYS A 202 12.17 -7.51 7.33
C LYS A 202 13.47 -7.18 6.61
N GLY A 203 14.11 -6.05 6.92
CA GLY A 203 15.36 -5.64 6.31
C GLY A 203 15.25 -5.25 4.83
N LEU A 204 14.06 -4.86 4.37
CA LEU A 204 13.84 -4.39 3.01
C LEU A 204 14.49 -3.01 2.80
N LYS A 205 14.88 -2.73 1.57
CA LYS A 205 15.45 -1.43 1.18
C LYS A 205 14.33 -0.50 0.75
N GLU A 206 14.22 0.64 1.41
CA GLU A 206 13.21 1.66 1.11
C GLU A 206 13.68 2.59 -0.01
N VAL A 207 12.76 2.98 -0.87
CA VAL A 207 12.95 4.02 -1.88
C VAL A 207 13.01 5.38 -1.17
N GLU A 208 13.92 6.25 -1.57
CA GLU A 208 13.92 7.66 -1.15
C GLU A 208 13.00 8.48 -2.08
N LEU A 209 12.09 9.28 -1.49
CA LEU A 209 11.08 10.08 -2.18
C LEU A 209 11.35 11.57 -2.01
#